data_d13af40f5775d1c6eeaedd8ea6c15725
#
_entry.id   d13af40f5775d1c6eeaedd8ea6c15725
#
_cell.length_a   1.000
_cell.length_b   1.000
_cell.length_c   1.000
_cell.angle_alpha   90.00
_cell.angle_beta   90.00
_cell.angle_gamma   90.00
#
_symmetry.space_group_name_H-M   'P 1'
#
loop_
_entity.id
_entity.type
_entity.pdbx_description
1 polymer ?
#
loop_
_entity_poly.entity_id
_entity_poly.type
_entity_poly.pdbx_seq_one_letter_code
_entity_poly.pdbx_strand_id
1 'polypeptide(L)'
;TRLFIHKHAGAIKYCVADDDIKIRRRNAKYWTGQSNMEKSKRDATAEEMLDMYETVDKWFDERAIGVVGLSDAGTPPASNEYEDTKDVYSYVFYDGRMLSEVINDMDICSLRIAEDVLFLYEVLSRGINTRKSTEWMYDNRSMVQKDLSDTREVWTGMFKNVEDRPVNYYQSDAHYDAMRYIQSKYPHGVKIFEKDGKMKNRKYWKKVYNPKYSDNSENFLND
;
A
#
# COMPACT_ATOMS: atom_id res chain seq x y z
N THR A 1 -11.62 -5.59 9.31
CA THR A 1 -10.46 -6.10 10.06
C THR A 1 -9.36 -5.03 10.22
N ARG A 2 -8.88 -4.38 9.14
CA ARG A 2 -7.80 -3.37 9.21
C ARG A 2 -8.14 -2.20 10.15
N LEU A 3 -9.33 -1.61 10.05
CA LEU A 3 -9.76 -0.54 10.98
C LEU A 3 -9.69 -0.97 12.44
N PHE A 4 -10.08 -2.21 12.74
CA PHE A 4 -9.99 -2.74 14.09
C PHE A 4 -8.54 -2.75 14.57
N ILE A 5 -7.61 -3.22 13.74
CA ILE A 5 -6.17 -3.22 14.03
C ILE A 5 -5.69 -1.80 14.32
N HIS A 6 -5.98 -0.85 13.43
CA HIS A 6 -5.57 0.54 13.59
C HIS A 6 -6.07 1.16 14.90
N LYS A 7 -7.34 0.92 15.27
CA LYS A 7 -7.93 1.45 16.51
C LYS A 7 -7.35 0.83 17.78
N HIS A 8 -6.91 -0.43 17.71
CA HIS A 8 -6.41 -1.17 18.88
C HIS A 8 -4.89 -1.09 19.02
N ALA A 9 -4.16 -0.75 17.96
CA ALA A 9 -2.72 -0.57 18.04
C ALA A 9 -2.30 0.62 18.91
N GLY A 10 -3.18 1.63 19.03
CA GLY A 10 -2.85 2.84 19.79
C GLY A 10 -1.61 3.54 19.23
N ALA A 11 -0.72 3.99 20.10
CA ALA A 11 0.48 4.74 19.73
C ALA A 11 1.71 3.88 19.40
N ILE A 12 1.58 2.57 19.29
CA ILE A 12 2.72 1.71 18.90
C ILE A 12 2.97 1.76 17.40
N LYS A 13 4.22 1.52 16.99
CA LYS A 13 4.56 1.20 15.60
C LYS A 13 4.20 -0.26 15.32
N TYR A 14 3.53 -0.55 14.21
CA TYR A 14 3.06 -1.90 13.89
C TYR A 14 3.07 -2.16 12.38
N CYS A 15 3.00 -3.44 12.00
CA CYS A 15 2.92 -3.86 10.61
C CYS A 15 1.63 -4.65 10.37
N VAL A 16 1.02 -4.42 9.23
CA VAL A 16 -0.05 -5.27 8.68
C VAL A 16 0.43 -5.86 7.38
N ALA A 17 0.43 -7.17 7.31
CA ALA A 17 0.89 -7.92 6.16
C ALA A 17 -0.20 -8.91 5.70
N ASP A 18 -0.33 -9.12 4.40
CA ASP A 18 -1.09 -10.22 3.86
C ASP A 18 -0.34 -11.53 4.15
N ASP A 19 -1.03 -12.66 4.27
CA ASP A 19 -0.49 -13.94 4.74
C ASP A 19 0.20 -14.77 3.65
N ASP A 20 0.08 -14.36 2.39
CA ASP A 20 0.55 -15.08 1.20
C ASP A 20 1.73 -14.39 0.51
N ILE A 21 2.52 -13.60 1.21
CA ILE A 21 3.60 -12.81 0.64
C ILE A 21 4.99 -13.33 1.00
N LYS A 22 5.94 -13.11 0.10
CA LYS A 22 7.37 -13.24 0.35
C LYS A 22 8.03 -11.88 0.36
N ILE A 23 8.98 -11.68 1.28
CA ILE A 23 9.83 -10.50 1.29
C ILE A 23 11.04 -10.75 0.43
N ARG A 24 11.29 -9.82 -0.48
CA ARG A 24 12.43 -9.84 -1.40
C ARG A 24 13.23 -8.57 -1.27
N ARG A 25 14.52 -8.68 -1.55
CA ARG A 25 15.43 -7.55 -1.65
C ARG A 25 15.90 -7.38 -3.09
N ARG A 26 16.03 -6.12 -3.54
CA ARG A 26 16.66 -5.83 -4.83
C ARG A 26 18.14 -6.18 -4.77
N ASN A 27 18.63 -6.74 -5.85
CA ASN A 27 20.04 -6.99 -6.02
C ASN A 27 20.68 -5.75 -6.67
N ALA A 28 21.44 -5.00 -5.88
CA ALA A 28 22.09 -3.75 -6.31
C ALA A 28 22.92 -3.89 -7.61
N LYS A 29 23.47 -5.09 -7.86
CA LYS A 29 24.24 -5.38 -9.07
C LYS A 29 23.42 -5.24 -10.35
N TYR A 30 22.10 -5.27 -10.28
CA TYR A 30 21.20 -5.23 -11.44
C TYR A 30 20.33 -3.98 -11.49
N TRP A 31 20.68 -2.94 -10.74
CA TRP A 31 19.96 -1.65 -10.73
C TRP A 31 20.08 -0.85 -12.05
N THR A 32 20.75 -1.34 -13.04
CA THR A 32 21.08 -0.61 -14.26
C THR A 32 19.97 -0.57 -15.32
N GLY A 33 18.71 -0.76 -14.93
CA GLY A 33 17.55 -0.36 -15.74
C GLY A 33 17.21 -1.21 -16.98
N GLN A 34 18.01 -2.20 -17.33
CA GLN A 34 17.81 -2.99 -18.56
C GLN A 34 17.78 -4.51 -18.36
N SER A 35 17.96 -4.99 -17.16
CA SER A 35 18.05 -6.41 -16.97
C SER A 35 16.72 -7.04 -16.53
N ASN A 36 16.55 -8.25 -16.92
CA ASN A 36 15.53 -9.20 -16.51
C ASN A 36 15.13 -8.99 -15.04
N MET A 37 13.90 -8.54 -14.82
CA MET A 37 13.37 -8.21 -13.48
C MET A 37 13.55 -9.34 -12.45
N GLU A 38 13.51 -10.60 -12.89
CA GLU A 38 13.72 -11.76 -12.01
C GLU A 38 15.15 -11.84 -11.47
N LYS A 39 16.15 -11.46 -12.26
CA LYS A 39 17.56 -11.42 -11.81
C LYS A 39 17.86 -10.27 -10.87
N SER A 40 17.03 -9.24 -10.87
CA SER A 40 17.21 -8.04 -10.03
C SER A 40 16.66 -8.20 -8.61
N LYS A 41 16.08 -9.34 -8.26
CA LYS A 41 15.47 -9.59 -6.96
C LYS A 41 15.84 -10.97 -6.45
N ARG A 42 15.98 -11.09 -5.16
CA ARG A 42 16.21 -12.33 -4.42
C ARG A 42 15.41 -12.35 -3.14
N ASP A 43 15.21 -13.51 -2.57
CA ASP A 43 14.59 -13.62 -1.25
C ASP A 43 15.45 -12.89 -0.22
N ALA A 44 14.82 -12.14 0.68
CA ALA A 44 15.49 -11.49 1.79
C ALA A 44 15.92 -12.54 2.84
N THR A 45 17.11 -12.38 3.40
CA THR A 45 17.54 -13.16 4.56
C THR A 45 16.90 -12.62 5.84
N ALA A 46 16.95 -13.41 6.93
CA ALA A 46 16.45 -12.96 8.23
C ALA A 46 17.19 -11.70 8.73
N GLU A 47 18.50 -11.60 8.52
CA GLU A 47 19.31 -10.43 8.87
C GLU A 47 18.86 -9.20 8.07
N GLU A 48 18.64 -9.35 6.77
CA GLU A 48 18.15 -8.26 5.92
C GLU A 48 16.72 -7.84 6.26
N MET A 49 15.90 -8.75 6.77
CA MET A 49 14.59 -8.36 7.30
C MET A 49 14.72 -7.51 8.57
N LEU A 50 15.68 -7.79 9.44
CA LEU A 50 15.98 -6.93 10.59
C LEU A 50 16.44 -5.54 10.13
N ASP A 51 17.37 -5.47 9.16
CA ASP A 51 17.80 -4.19 8.55
C ASP A 51 16.61 -3.40 8.00
N MET A 52 15.66 -4.09 7.37
CA MET A 52 14.42 -3.47 6.88
C MET A 52 13.61 -2.86 8.01
N TYR A 53 13.38 -3.60 9.10
CA TYR A 53 12.64 -3.09 10.25
C TYR A 53 13.32 -1.88 10.88
N GLU A 54 14.63 -1.93 11.07
CA GLU A 54 15.41 -0.80 11.60
C GLU A 54 15.38 0.43 10.68
N THR A 55 15.41 0.20 9.37
CA THR A 55 15.33 1.28 8.39
C THR A 55 13.95 1.94 8.41
N VAL A 56 12.90 1.14 8.46
CA VAL A 56 11.52 1.65 8.55
C VAL A 56 11.33 2.42 9.86
N ASP A 57 11.89 1.93 10.96
CA ASP A 57 11.81 2.60 12.25
C ASP A 57 12.45 3.99 12.21
N LYS A 58 13.63 4.12 11.60
CA LYS A 58 14.31 5.41 11.34
C LYS A 58 13.48 6.33 10.44
N TRP A 59 12.80 5.78 9.43
CA TRP A 59 11.96 6.59 8.56
C TRP A 59 10.75 7.18 9.28
N PHE A 60 10.22 6.52 10.29
CA PHE A 60 9.15 7.06 11.14
C PHE A 60 9.60 8.21 12.05
N ASP A 61 10.91 8.35 12.26
CA ASP A 61 11.47 9.50 12.99
C ASP A 61 11.64 10.73 12.06
N GLU A 62 11.49 10.54 10.73
CA GLU A 62 11.43 11.65 9.80
C GLU A 62 10.05 12.31 9.83
N ARG A 63 10.05 13.63 9.72
CA ARG A 63 8.82 14.43 9.80
C ARG A 63 7.75 13.96 8.80
N ALA A 64 6.54 13.81 9.32
CA ALA A 64 5.32 13.49 8.58
C ALA A 64 5.26 12.09 7.93
N ILE A 65 6.25 11.21 8.06
CA ILE A 65 6.15 9.85 7.56
C ILE A 65 5.40 9.00 8.59
N GLY A 66 4.16 8.64 8.31
CA GLY A 66 3.33 7.81 9.20
C GLY A 66 2.92 6.47 8.61
N VAL A 67 3.16 6.26 7.32
CA VAL A 67 2.83 5.01 6.63
C VAL A 67 3.98 4.64 5.70
N VAL A 68 4.53 3.45 5.87
CA VAL A 68 5.63 2.93 5.05
C VAL A 68 5.22 1.58 4.46
N GLY A 69 5.45 1.39 3.18
CA GLY A 69 5.18 0.11 2.51
C GLY A 69 6.32 -0.36 1.64
N LEU A 70 6.26 -1.62 1.25
CA LEU A 70 7.20 -2.20 0.31
C LEU A 70 6.69 -2.01 -1.13
N SER A 71 7.59 -2.05 -2.11
CA SER A 71 7.20 -2.13 -3.51
C SER A 71 6.66 -3.51 -3.86
N ASP A 72 5.75 -3.58 -4.82
CA ASP A 72 5.44 -4.84 -5.50
C ASP A 72 6.67 -5.32 -6.29
N ALA A 73 7.01 -6.61 -6.19
CA ALA A 73 8.14 -7.21 -6.88
C ALA A 73 8.02 -7.16 -8.42
N GLY A 74 6.83 -6.85 -8.97
CA GLY A 74 6.58 -6.55 -10.37
C GLY A 74 6.87 -5.10 -10.77
N THR A 75 7.14 -4.23 -9.81
CA THR A 75 7.44 -2.83 -10.09
C THR A 75 8.87 -2.70 -10.62
N PRO A 76 9.10 -1.93 -11.71
CA PRO A 76 10.45 -1.63 -12.18
C PRO A 76 11.31 -1.00 -11.07
N PRO A 77 12.63 -1.21 -11.09
CA PRO A 77 13.54 -0.54 -10.18
C PRO A 77 13.43 0.98 -10.30
N ALA A 78 13.40 1.67 -9.18
CA ALA A 78 13.58 3.13 -9.13
C ALA A 78 15.06 3.46 -8.86
N SER A 79 15.45 4.69 -9.15
CA SER A 79 16.82 5.18 -8.90
C SER A 79 17.10 5.47 -7.43
N ASN A 80 16.06 5.67 -6.64
CA ASN A 80 16.14 6.01 -5.22
C ASN A 80 15.78 4.80 -4.37
N GLU A 81 16.25 4.76 -3.12
CA GLU A 81 15.93 3.72 -2.14
C GLU A 81 14.47 3.73 -1.73
N TYR A 82 13.81 4.87 -1.85
CA TYR A 82 12.39 5.05 -1.55
C TYR A 82 11.75 6.15 -2.41
N GLU A 83 10.44 6.17 -2.40
CA GLU A 83 9.61 7.22 -2.99
C GLU A 83 8.53 7.66 -2.00
N ASP A 84 8.40 8.99 -1.80
CA ASP A 84 7.38 9.56 -0.93
C ASP A 84 6.08 9.88 -1.66
N THR A 85 4.98 9.92 -0.90
CA THR A 85 3.63 10.19 -1.39
C THR A 85 3.23 9.19 -2.48
N LYS A 86 3.36 7.90 -2.14
CA LYS A 86 3.06 6.77 -3.04
C LYS A 86 2.04 5.84 -2.42
N ASP A 87 1.44 5.03 -3.28
CA ASP A 87 0.62 3.90 -2.87
C ASP A 87 1.46 2.82 -2.20
N VAL A 88 0.94 2.29 -1.11
CA VAL A 88 1.53 1.20 -0.36
C VAL A 88 0.44 0.16 -0.02
N TYR A 89 0.70 -1.10 -0.31
CA TYR A 89 -0.25 -2.20 -0.18
C TYR A 89 0.43 -3.46 0.35
N SER A 90 -0.33 -4.43 0.75
CA SER A 90 0.03 -5.81 1.11
C SER A 90 1.02 -5.99 2.26
N TYR A 91 2.05 -5.17 2.36
CA TYR A 91 3.00 -5.17 3.49
C TYR A 91 3.26 -3.74 3.91
N VAL A 92 2.57 -3.30 4.96
CA VAL A 92 2.53 -1.88 5.34
C VAL A 92 2.80 -1.72 6.82
N PHE A 93 3.74 -0.85 7.12
CA PHE A 93 4.07 -0.39 8.47
C PHE A 93 3.36 0.93 8.77
N TYR A 94 2.99 1.10 10.01
CA TYR A 94 2.23 2.24 10.49
C TYR A 94 2.85 2.82 11.76
N ASP A 95 2.96 4.14 11.83
CA ASP A 95 3.25 4.85 13.05
C ASP A 95 1.93 5.14 13.79
N GLY A 96 1.66 4.36 14.82
CA GLY A 96 0.45 4.51 15.62
C GLY A 96 0.37 5.84 16.35
N ARG A 97 1.52 6.49 16.65
CA ARG A 97 1.53 7.82 17.28
C ARG A 97 0.81 8.85 16.41
N MET A 98 1.11 8.85 15.11
CA MET A 98 0.48 9.75 14.15
C MET A 98 -0.95 9.34 13.80
N LEU A 99 -1.21 8.04 13.69
CA LEU A 99 -2.52 7.54 13.25
C LEU A 99 -3.59 7.59 14.35
N SER A 100 -3.22 7.34 15.61
CA SER A 100 -4.18 7.29 16.72
C SER A 100 -5.02 8.55 16.88
N GLU A 101 -4.48 9.69 16.50
CA GLU A 101 -5.16 10.98 16.60
C GLU A 101 -6.21 11.21 15.50
N VAL A 102 -5.98 10.62 14.34
CA VAL A 102 -6.81 10.89 13.15
C VAL A 102 -7.72 9.73 12.77
N ILE A 103 -7.42 8.52 13.26
CA ILE A 103 -8.10 7.28 12.81
C ILE A 103 -9.60 7.28 13.11
N ASN A 104 -10.04 7.94 14.17
CA ASN A 104 -11.44 7.99 14.55
C ASN A 104 -12.27 8.88 13.62
N ASP A 105 -11.62 9.86 12.99
CA ASP A 105 -12.24 10.83 12.07
C ASP A 105 -12.13 10.40 10.62
N MET A 106 -11.50 9.25 10.36
CA MET A 106 -11.33 8.71 9.02
C MET A 106 -12.55 7.92 8.56
N ASP A 107 -13.01 8.22 7.36
CA ASP A 107 -14.07 7.47 6.68
C ASP A 107 -13.50 6.26 5.93
N ILE A 108 -13.02 5.26 6.65
CA ILE A 108 -12.44 4.04 6.05
C ILE A 108 -13.39 2.84 6.07
N CYS A 109 -14.57 3.01 6.66
CA CYS A 109 -15.58 1.95 6.75
C CYS A 109 -16.65 2.02 5.66
N SER A 110 -16.72 3.12 4.90
CA SER A 110 -17.76 3.31 3.88
C SER A 110 -17.58 2.43 2.65
N LEU A 111 -16.41 1.86 2.47
CA LEU A 111 -16.09 1.01 1.33
C LEU A 111 -15.75 -0.41 1.80
N ARG A 112 -16.32 -1.40 1.08
CA ARG A 112 -15.93 -2.81 1.22
C ARG A 112 -14.79 -3.19 0.25
N ILE A 113 -14.58 -2.37 -0.77
CA ILE A 113 -13.64 -2.53 -1.87
C ILE A 113 -12.85 -1.25 -1.98
N ALA A 114 -11.54 -1.32 -2.21
CA ALA A 114 -10.62 -0.18 -2.26
C ALA A 114 -10.59 0.65 -0.96
N GLU A 115 -10.88 0.02 0.19
CA GLU A 115 -10.75 0.62 1.50
C GLU A 115 -9.30 1.04 1.80
N ASP A 116 -8.33 0.30 1.28
CA ASP A 116 -6.90 0.63 1.35
C ASP A 116 -6.56 1.91 0.58
N VAL A 117 -7.18 2.10 -0.59
CA VAL A 117 -7.03 3.33 -1.38
C VAL A 117 -7.64 4.51 -0.64
N LEU A 118 -8.86 4.34 -0.11
CA LEU A 118 -9.52 5.39 0.68
C LEU A 118 -8.69 5.77 1.91
N PHE A 119 -8.18 4.76 2.65
CA PHE A 119 -7.31 4.97 3.79
C PHE A 119 -6.09 5.83 3.45
N LEU A 120 -5.41 5.53 2.34
CA LEU A 120 -4.24 6.32 1.91
C LEU A 120 -4.62 7.77 1.59
N TYR A 121 -5.77 8.03 0.97
CA TYR A 121 -6.25 9.40 0.73
C TYR A 121 -6.60 10.12 2.04
N GLU A 122 -7.20 9.41 2.99
CA GLU A 122 -7.52 9.97 4.30
C GLU A 122 -6.25 10.40 5.06
N VAL A 123 -5.20 9.57 5.10
CA VAL A 123 -3.95 9.92 5.77
C VAL A 123 -3.22 11.07 5.07
N LEU A 124 -3.13 11.03 3.74
CA LEU A 124 -2.45 12.06 2.97
C LEU A 124 -3.15 13.43 3.09
N SER A 125 -4.47 13.46 3.10
CA SER A 125 -5.24 14.70 3.26
C SER A 125 -5.05 15.34 4.64
N ARG A 126 -4.63 14.57 5.62
CA ARG A 126 -4.32 15.02 6.99
C ARG A 126 -2.84 15.32 7.21
N GLY A 127 -2.04 15.36 6.15
CA GLY A 127 -0.62 15.69 6.20
C GLY A 127 0.29 14.54 6.65
N ILE A 128 -0.27 13.35 6.89
CA ILE A 128 0.51 12.14 7.14
C ILE A 128 0.99 11.60 5.80
N ASN A 129 2.30 11.59 5.59
CA ASN A 129 2.87 11.15 4.32
C ASN A 129 3.08 9.63 4.29
N THR A 130 3.11 9.11 3.08
CA THR A 130 3.41 7.71 2.80
C THR A 130 4.79 7.58 2.17
N ARG A 131 5.55 6.54 2.52
CA ARG A 131 6.83 6.19 1.91
C ARG A 131 6.80 4.78 1.39
N LYS A 132 7.27 4.58 0.16
CA LYS A 132 7.40 3.27 -0.45
C LYS A 132 8.86 2.91 -0.64
N SER A 133 9.31 1.82 0.00
CA SER A 133 10.62 1.26 -0.26
C SER A 133 10.71 0.77 -1.69
N THR A 134 11.82 1.03 -2.35
CA THR A 134 12.16 0.46 -3.65
C THR A 134 13.22 -0.62 -3.53
N GLU A 135 13.90 -0.70 -2.40
CA GLU A 135 14.91 -1.71 -2.09
C GLU A 135 14.27 -3.01 -1.64
N TRP A 136 13.34 -2.93 -0.68
CA TRP A 136 12.58 -4.10 -0.24
C TRP A 136 11.24 -4.16 -0.94
N MET A 137 10.84 -5.39 -1.27
CA MET A 137 9.65 -5.68 -2.05
C MET A 137 8.85 -6.81 -1.42
N TYR A 138 7.55 -6.78 -1.60
CA TYR A 138 6.71 -7.95 -1.39
C TYR A 138 6.44 -8.65 -2.72
N ASP A 139 6.34 -9.98 -2.70
CA ASP A 139 5.99 -10.82 -3.86
C ASP A 139 4.90 -11.81 -3.46
N ASN A 140 3.70 -11.59 -3.94
CA ASN A 140 2.56 -12.49 -3.79
C ASN A 140 2.38 -13.43 -5.00
N ARG A 141 3.17 -13.26 -6.08
CA ARG A 141 3.00 -14.00 -7.34
C ARG A 141 3.46 -15.42 -7.28
N SER A 142 4.35 -15.77 -6.36
CA SER A 142 4.83 -17.16 -6.21
C SER A 142 3.72 -18.13 -5.79
N MET A 143 2.67 -17.64 -5.14
CA MET A 143 1.49 -18.42 -4.77
C MET A 143 0.51 -18.54 -5.93
N VAL A 144 0.39 -17.48 -6.76
CA VAL A 144 -0.52 -17.43 -7.90
C VAL A 144 0.00 -18.24 -9.11
N GLN A 145 1.33 -18.24 -9.34
CA GLN A 145 1.90 -18.90 -10.52
C GLN A 145 2.02 -20.42 -10.42
N LYS A 146 2.09 -20.99 -9.22
CA LYS A 146 2.14 -22.45 -9.07
C LYS A 146 0.83 -23.15 -9.43
N ASP A 147 -0.29 -22.43 -9.41
CA ASP A 147 -1.62 -23.02 -9.47
C ASP A 147 -2.54 -22.42 -10.51
N LEU A 148 -2.03 -21.86 -11.61
CA LEU A 148 -2.91 -21.43 -12.71
C LEU A 148 -3.65 -22.62 -13.37
N SER A 149 -3.16 -23.84 -13.22
CA SER A 149 -3.88 -25.06 -13.59
C SER A 149 -4.82 -25.58 -12.48
N ASP A 150 -4.55 -25.22 -11.20
CA ASP A 150 -5.30 -25.70 -10.02
C ASP A 150 -5.98 -24.56 -9.23
N THR A 151 -5.96 -23.35 -9.75
CA THR A 151 -6.44 -22.12 -9.11
C THR A 151 -7.95 -22.11 -8.80
N ARG A 152 -8.69 -23.12 -9.22
CA ARG A 152 -10.09 -23.24 -8.84
C ARG A 152 -10.30 -23.51 -7.36
N GLU A 153 -9.38 -24.18 -6.67
CA GLU A 153 -9.56 -24.56 -5.26
C GLU A 153 -9.00 -23.58 -4.25
N VAL A 154 -7.87 -22.92 -4.53
CA VAL A 154 -7.18 -22.03 -3.56
C VAL A 154 -7.97 -20.75 -3.27
N TRP A 155 -8.74 -20.27 -4.23
CA TRP A 155 -9.56 -19.07 -4.07
C TRP A 155 -10.99 -19.32 -3.58
N THR A 156 -11.41 -20.55 -3.48
CA THR A 156 -12.75 -20.91 -2.96
C THR A 156 -12.93 -20.57 -1.48
N GLY A 157 -11.87 -20.37 -0.73
CA GLY A 157 -11.94 -19.92 0.67
C GLY A 157 -12.54 -18.54 0.88
N MET A 158 -12.41 -17.63 -0.08
CA MET A 158 -12.98 -16.26 -0.02
C MET A 158 -14.37 -16.13 -0.62
N PHE A 159 -14.70 -16.97 -1.58
CA PHE A 159 -15.99 -16.98 -2.27
C PHE A 159 -16.56 -18.39 -2.22
N LYS A 160 -17.78 -18.53 -1.71
CA LYS A 160 -18.44 -19.83 -1.57
C LYS A 160 -18.62 -20.58 -2.91
N ASN A 161 -18.62 -19.85 -4.04
CA ASN A 161 -18.71 -20.41 -5.39
C ASN A 161 -17.76 -19.66 -6.33
N VAL A 162 -17.11 -20.39 -7.23
CA VAL A 162 -16.24 -19.82 -8.28
C VAL A 162 -17.03 -18.88 -9.23
N GLU A 163 -18.34 -19.12 -9.36
CA GLU A 163 -19.25 -18.33 -10.20
C GLU A 163 -19.53 -16.94 -9.62
N ASP A 164 -19.41 -16.76 -8.31
CA ASP A 164 -19.62 -15.48 -7.63
C ASP A 164 -18.39 -14.55 -7.72
N ARG A 165 -17.32 -15.04 -8.33
CA ARG A 165 -16.09 -14.30 -8.47
C ARG A 165 -16.10 -13.46 -9.75
N PRO A 166 -16.05 -12.13 -9.66
CA PRO A 166 -15.84 -11.32 -10.86
C PRO A 166 -14.52 -11.73 -11.50
N VAL A 167 -14.57 -12.15 -12.76
CA VAL A 167 -13.42 -12.60 -13.58
C VAL A 167 -12.28 -11.56 -13.57
N ASN A 168 -12.61 -10.34 -13.19
CA ASN A 168 -11.65 -9.28 -12.97
C ASN A 168 -12.18 -8.28 -11.92
N TYR A 169 -11.81 -8.47 -10.67
CA TYR A 169 -12.19 -7.64 -9.53
C TYR A 169 -12.00 -6.12 -9.81
N TYR A 170 -10.88 -5.74 -10.41
CA TYR A 170 -10.57 -4.35 -10.75
C TYR A 170 -11.36 -3.80 -11.95
N GLN A 171 -12.16 -4.60 -12.59
CA GLN A 171 -13.07 -4.23 -13.69
C GLN A 171 -14.54 -4.42 -13.31
N SER A 172 -14.84 -4.76 -12.05
CA SER A 172 -16.20 -4.87 -11.55
C SER A 172 -16.83 -3.49 -11.36
N ASP A 173 -18.14 -3.39 -11.52
CA ASP A 173 -18.90 -2.18 -11.24
C ASP A 173 -18.66 -1.69 -9.80
N ALA A 174 -18.58 -2.62 -8.85
CA ALA A 174 -18.32 -2.33 -7.45
C ALA A 174 -16.99 -1.64 -7.22
N HIS A 175 -15.92 -1.99 -7.97
CA HIS A 175 -14.66 -1.28 -7.91
C HIS A 175 -14.79 0.15 -8.46
N TYR A 176 -15.50 0.32 -9.58
CA TYR A 176 -15.70 1.66 -10.14
C TYR A 176 -16.58 2.53 -9.28
N ASP A 177 -17.58 1.98 -8.62
CA ASP A 177 -18.43 2.72 -7.68
C ASP A 177 -17.61 3.18 -6.47
N ALA A 178 -16.73 2.31 -5.95
CA ALA A 178 -15.79 2.69 -4.92
C ALA A 178 -14.84 3.82 -5.39
N MET A 179 -14.31 3.74 -6.61
CA MET A 179 -13.45 4.78 -7.16
C MET A 179 -14.20 6.11 -7.42
N ARG A 180 -15.50 6.06 -7.81
CA ARG A 180 -16.36 7.25 -7.93
C ARG A 180 -16.61 7.89 -6.56
N TYR A 181 -16.85 7.07 -5.53
CA TYR A 181 -16.99 7.57 -4.16
C TYR A 181 -15.71 8.28 -3.72
N ILE A 182 -14.52 7.66 -3.91
CA ILE A 182 -13.25 8.30 -3.59
C ILE A 182 -13.05 9.59 -4.40
N GLN A 183 -13.39 9.58 -5.69
CA GLN A 183 -13.33 10.79 -6.53
C GLN A 183 -14.24 11.90 -6.02
N SER A 184 -15.42 11.59 -5.51
CA SER A 184 -16.33 12.61 -4.96
C SER A 184 -15.76 13.31 -3.73
N LYS A 185 -14.99 12.57 -2.89
CA LYS A 185 -14.28 13.13 -1.72
C LYS A 185 -12.98 13.84 -2.12
N TYR A 186 -12.26 13.29 -3.08
CA TYR A 186 -10.93 13.74 -3.52
C TYR A 186 -10.91 13.98 -5.04
N PRO A 187 -11.58 15.03 -5.55
CA PRO A 187 -11.80 15.21 -7.00
C PRO A 187 -10.51 15.41 -7.79
N HIS A 188 -9.44 15.90 -7.14
CA HIS A 188 -8.13 16.04 -7.77
C HIS A 188 -7.26 14.80 -7.61
N GLY A 189 -7.64 13.89 -6.71
CA GLY A 189 -6.89 12.67 -6.37
C GLY A 189 -7.15 11.51 -7.32
N VAL A 190 -8.33 11.44 -7.92
CA VAL A 190 -8.73 10.34 -8.80
C VAL A 190 -9.28 10.86 -10.11
N LYS A 191 -8.87 10.26 -11.21
CA LYS A 191 -9.48 10.46 -12.52
C LYS A 191 -10.02 9.12 -13.03
N ILE A 192 -11.32 9.07 -13.35
CA ILE A 192 -11.96 7.94 -14.02
C ILE A 192 -12.14 8.32 -15.48
N PHE A 193 -11.83 7.42 -16.39
CA PHE A 193 -11.91 7.64 -17.83
C PHE A 193 -12.10 6.31 -18.57
N GLU A 194 -12.65 6.39 -19.76
CA GLU A 194 -12.75 5.24 -20.66
C GLU A 194 -11.54 5.19 -21.59
N LYS A 195 -10.98 4.00 -21.78
CA LYS A 195 -9.94 3.70 -22.75
C LYS A 195 -10.13 2.30 -23.32
N ASP A 196 -10.15 2.20 -24.66
CA ASP A 196 -10.32 0.93 -25.38
C ASP A 196 -11.62 0.18 -24.96
N GLY A 197 -12.74 0.91 -24.81
CA GLY A 197 -14.02 0.37 -24.38
C GLY A 197 -14.05 -0.12 -22.92
N LYS A 198 -13.04 0.21 -22.12
CA LYS A 198 -12.92 -0.21 -20.72
C LYS A 198 -12.75 1.00 -19.80
N MET A 199 -13.48 0.98 -18.71
CA MET A 199 -13.27 1.97 -17.65
C MET A 199 -11.89 1.79 -17.03
N LYS A 200 -11.22 2.90 -16.78
CA LYS A 200 -9.90 2.98 -16.14
C LYS A 200 -9.93 4.03 -15.05
N ASN A 201 -9.02 3.92 -14.09
CA ASN A 201 -8.80 4.97 -13.11
C ASN A 201 -7.30 5.31 -13.02
N ARG A 202 -6.98 6.54 -12.63
CA ARG A 202 -5.64 7.01 -12.32
C ARG A 202 -5.67 7.73 -10.99
N LYS A 203 -4.78 7.37 -10.11
CA LYS A 203 -4.61 7.94 -8.78
C LYS A 203 -3.49 8.97 -8.79
N TYR A 204 -3.71 10.10 -8.12
CA TYR A 204 -2.77 11.23 -8.05
C TYR A 204 -2.52 11.56 -6.58
N TRP A 205 -1.74 10.76 -5.91
CA TRP A 205 -1.46 10.84 -4.47
C TRP A 205 -0.95 12.21 -4.04
N LYS A 206 0.03 12.77 -4.77
CA LYS A 206 0.61 14.09 -4.51
C LYS A 206 -0.39 15.25 -4.56
N LYS A 207 -1.52 15.09 -5.27
CA LYS A 207 -2.55 16.13 -5.35
C LYS A 207 -3.47 16.16 -4.13
N VAL A 208 -3.44 15.11 -3.32
CA VAL A 208 -4.24 14.98 -2.09
C VAL A 208 -3.38 15.30 -0.87
N TYR A 209 -2.09 15.04 -0.92
CA TYR A 209 -1.19 15.33 0.19
C TYR A 209 -1.24 16.82 0.55
N ASN A 210 -1.54 17.13 1.81
CA ASN A 210 -1.66 18.47 2.33
C ASN A 210 -0.55 18.77 3.36
N PRO A 211 0.59 19.31 2.94
CA PRO A 211 1.73 19.54 3.83
C PRO A 211 1.44 20.54 4.97
N LYS A 212 0.37 21.33 4.87
CA LYS A 212 0.00 22.29 5.93
C LYS A 212 -0.31 21.64 7.26
N TYR A 213 -0.73 20.37 7.26
CA TYR A 213 -0.95 19.61 8.50
C TYR A 213 0.36 19.06 9.08
N SER A 214 1.40 18.88 8.26
CA SER A 214 2.72 18.46 8.75
C SER A 214 3.43 19.54 9.57
N ASP A 215 3.06 20.81 9.39
CA ASP A 215 3.68 21.93 10.15
C ASP A 215 3.17 22.02 11.59
N ASN A 216 2.00 21.45 11.87
CA ASN A 216 1.43 21.37 13.22
C ASN A 216 1.98 20.22 14.06
N SER A 217 2.77 19.32 13.47
CA SER A 217 3.28 18.11 14.14
C SER A 217 4.51 18.36 15.05
N GLU A 218 4.95 19.60 15.22
CA GLU A 218 5.97 19.94 16.24
C GLU A 218 5.51 19.62 17.68
N ASN A 219 4.21 19.43 17.88
CA ASN A 219 3.67 19.07 19.20
C ASN A 219 3.74 17.57 19.52
N PHE A 220 4.03 16.70 18.55
CA PHE A 220 3.96 15.25 18.73
C PHE A 220 5.27 14.59 19.18
N LEU A 221 6.39 15.29 19.09
CA LEU A 221 7.70 14.72 19.42
C LEU A 221 8.21 15.15 20.83
N ASN A 222 7.41 15.90 21.58
CA ASN A 222 7.84 16.48 22.87
C ASN A 222 7.06 15.92 24.09
N ASP A 223 6.23 14.92 23.92
CA ASP A 223 5.59 14.13 24.99
C ASP A 223 6.13 12.68 24.95
#